data_c39b6a54b3eb6effdd4f9bcb396f28dc
#
_entry.id   c39b6a54b3eb6effdd4f9bcb396f28dc
#
_cell.length_a   1.000
_cell.length_b   1.000
_cell.length_c   1.000
_cell.angle_alpha   90.00
_cell.angle_beta   90.00
_cell.angle_gamma   90.00
#
_symmetry.space_group_name_H-M   'P 1'
#
loop_
_entity.id
_entity.type
_entity.pdbx_description
1 polymer ?
#
loop_
_entity_poly.entity_id
_entity_poly.type
_entity_poly.pdbx_seq_one_letter_code
_entity_poly.pdbx_strand_id
1 'polypeptide(L)'
;MNEPLQLTHTRVGDIPLLLGLLIMLDIPAIYDREVGDHGLHTGLSGGWMLAIWMVFILTESDHTKYNVEDWSGRHAELLSRLTGQQIRAVDFNDNRLGSLLTRLSKRERWERFEAALWHSSVSVYEILKPSVGELYSAHCDSTTACGYHRPHEQGVMQRGYSKDHRPDLAQLKLMAVAAHPYGYLSATQVANGKASDESLYLPLIARVREMLGRVGVLYVGDSKMAALAIRAQIAHQGDYYLTVAPIRAEIEKSLPGWIDAALSGAQALITLRKENGELIGRGYELTRQCAAQIPIGPGGEIETFTWSERLQMIQSEDLRAAKAKSLQDRLKRAHTEIKSLTPEPGRGRHQYRDEESFKAALAAVIEKHKVAGLLEVEWEVEEQKETRLVGRGRAGVDRPRREIVKRRCVVKSVKRNRKAIFEAGRRLGWRVQLSNAPEDVSLQTCVNHYRANWRGERNYNRLKGEPIGIDPIFVRNDDQIIGLTNLLTIAVRVENLIEVQVARGLQSESKEIKGLYAGLPNKGTDHPTAVAMLKAIDRKEITLTRVEFNGQTSLHLSPLPDWLPDVLRYLHLSPTLYADLQKNSAFDISIFGK
;
A
#
# COMPACT_ATOMS: atom_id res chain seq x y z
N MET A 1 4.34 -55.90 34.20
CA MET A 1 4.87 -55.65 32.84
C MET A 1 5.12 -54.13 32.77
N ASN A 2 6.34 -53.71 32.47
CA ASN A 2 6.57 -52.28 32.27
C ASN A 2 5.82 -51.84 31.00
N GLU A 3 4.96 -50.84 31.11
CA GLU A 3 4.33 -50.22 29.91
C GLU A 3 5.42 -49.64 29.01
N PRO A 4 5.31 -49.80 27.71
CA PRO A 4 6.30 -49.23 26.78
C PRO A 4 6.30 -47.70 26.89
N LEU A 5 7.48 -47.11 26.80
CA LEU A 5 7.62 -45.64 26.69
C LEU A 5 6.86 -45.14 25.45
N GLN A 6 5.92 -44.21 25.63
CA GLN A 6 5.21 -43.54 24.56
C GLN A 6 5.67 -42.09 24.47
N LEU A 7 6.01 -41.66 23.26
CA LEU A 7 6.40 -40.28 22.98
C LEU A 7 5.45 -39.69 21.93
N THR A 8 4.86 -38.54 22.25
CA THR A 8 4.04 -37.79 21.31
C THR A 8 4.66 -36.40 21.16
N HIS A 9 4.91 -35.99 19.92
CA HIS A 9 5.46 -34.68 19.60
C HIS A 9 4.38 -33.81 18.97
N THR A 10 4.14 -32.62 19.54
CA THR A 10 3.23 -31.62 18.99
C THR A 10 4.02 -30.38 18.62
N ARG A 11 3.93 -29.94 17.38
CA ARG A 11 4.51 -28.65 16.95
C ARG A 11 3.75 -27.52 17.66
N VAL A 12 4.50 -26.63 18.31
CA VAL A 12 3.97 -25.47 19.04
C VAL A 12 4.18 -24.20 18.23
N GLY A 13 5.41 -24.03 17.71
CA GLY A 13 5.76 -22.90 16.85
C GLY A 13 5.36 -21.54 17.42
N ASP A 14 4.74 -20.75 16.62
CA ASP A 14 4.22 -19.40 16.92
C ASP A 14 2.75 -19.37 17.39
N ILE A 15 2.09 -20.53 17.45
CA ILE A 15 0.66 -20.66 17.83
C ILE A 15 0.34 -19.97 19.14
N PRO A 16 1.09 -20.16 20.27
CA PRO A 16 0.74 -19.52 21.54
C PRO A 16 0.85 -17.99 21.48
N LEU A 17 1.86 -17.46 20.80
CA LEU A 17 2.05 -16.01 20.63
C LEU A 17 0.87 -15.40 19.86
N LEU A 18 0.53 -15.97 18.70
CA LEU A 18 -0.53 -15.47 17.83
C LEU A 18 -1.90 -15.58 18.51
N LEU A 19 -2.20 -16.75 19.05
CA LEU A 19 -3.49 -16.98 19.73
C LEU A 19 -3.63 -16.11 20.98
N GLY A 20 -2.56 -15.96 21.78
CA GLY A 20 -2.52 -15.08 22.93
C GLY A 20 -2.82 -13.62 22.56
N LEU A 21 -2.25 -13.13 21.47
CA LEU A 21 -2.52 -11.78 20.98
C LEU A 21 -3.98 -11.62 20.51
N LEU A 22 -4.54 -12.60 19.81
CA LEU A 22 -5.95 -12.58 19.37
C LEU A 22 -6.93 -12.59 20.55
N ILE A 23 -6.62 -13.35 21.62
CA ILE A 23 -7.40 -13.39 22.85
C ILE A 23 -7.29 -12.05 23.59
N MET A 24 -6.10 -11.49 23.71
CA MET A 24 -5.88 -10.19 24.36
C MET A 24 -6.65 -9.06 23.67
N LEU A 25 -6.70 -9.07 22.34
CA LEU A 25 -7.51 -8.14 21.55
C LEU A 25 -9.02 -8.43 21.59
N ASP A 26 -9.45 -9.46 22.33
CA ASP A 26 -10.85 -9.88 22.47
C ASP A 26 -11.52 -10.29 21.15
N ILE A 27 -10.74 -10.68 20.14
CA ILE A 27 -11.24 -10.96 18.79
C ILE A 27 -12.34 -12.04 18.79
N PRO A 28 -12.21 -13.18 19.51
CA PRO A 28 -13.28 -14.18 19.56
C PRO A 28 -14.59 -13.61 20.10
N ALA A 29 -14.56 -12.93 21.25
CA ALA A 29 -15.77 -12.37 21.86
C ALA A 29 -16.36 -11.20 21.07
N ILE A 30 -15.52 -10.37 20.45
CA ILE A 30 -15.99 -9.30 19.53
C ILE A 30 -16.74 -9.91 18.35
N TYR A 31 -16.19 -10.97 17.73
CA TYR A 31 -16.91 -11.65 16.64
C TYR A 31 -18.25 -12.18 17.10
N ASP A 32 -18.28 -12.91 18.21
CA ASP A 32 -19.51 -13.55 18.71
C ASP A 32 -20.59 -12.51 19.04
N ARG A 33 -20.20 -11.33 19.52
CA ARG A 33 -21.11 -10.23 19.86
C ARG A 33 -21.57 -9.44 18.63
N GLU A 34 -20.66 -9.05 17.72
CA GLU A 34 -20.95 -8.10 16.63
C GLU A 34 -21.36 -8.78 15.33
N VAL A 35 -20.80 -9.96 15.05
CA VAL A 35 -21.09 -10.73 13.84
C VAL A 35 -22.06 -11.87 14.15
N GLY A 36 -21.76 -12.63 15.19
CA GLY A 36 -22.58 -13.72 15.72
C GLY A 36 -22.76 -14.90 14.78
N ASP A 37 -23.21 -16.01 15.32
CA ASP A 37 -23.48 -17.24 14.57
C ASP A 37 -24.95 -17.38 14.16
N HIS A 38 -25.23 -18.40 13.35
CA HIS A 38 -26.63 -18.77 13.04
C HIS A 38 -27.31 -19.33 14.27
N GLY A 39 -28.59 -19.04 14.49
CA GLY A 39 -29.33 -19.54 15.67
C GLY A 39 -29.33 -21.05 15.84
N LEU A 40 -29.04 -21.81 14.78
CA LEU A 40 -28.88 -23.28 14.81
C LEU A 40 -27.40 -23.72 14.88
N HIS A 41 -26.47 -22.80 15.08
CA HIS A 41 -25.06 -23.14 15.20
C HIS A 41 -24.82 -23.93 16.51
N THR A 42 -24.07 -25.03 16.40
CA THR A 42 -23.67 -25.89 17.53
C THR A 42 -22.16 -26.14 17.47
N GLY A 43 -21.56 -26.34 18.64
CA GLY A 43 -20.11 -26.61 18.77
C GLY A 43 -19.31 -25.32 18.96
N LEU A 44 -18.08 -25.27 18.42
CA LEU A 44 -17.18 -24.15 18.59
C LEU A 44 -17.76 -22.86 17.99
N SER A 45 -17.74 -21.75 18.74
CA SER A 45 -18.27 -20.46 18.26
C SER A 45 -17.49 -19.92 17.06
N GLY A 46 -18.16 -19.08 16.26
CA GLY A 46 -17.55 -18.44 15.10
C GLY A 46 -16.35 -17.58 15.45
N GLY A 47 -16.35 -16.95 16.62
CA GLY A 47 -15.21 -16.16 17.08
C GLY A 47 -13.96 -17.00 17.31
N TRP A 48 -14.09 -18.16 17.93
CA TRP A 48 -12.98 -19.09 18.10
C TRP A 48 -12.55 -19.71 16.75
N MET A 49 -13.49 -20.03 15.88
CA MET A 49 -13.17 -20.50 14.52
C MET A 49 -12.38 -19.45 13.75
N LEU A 50 -12.77 -18.18 13.83
CA LEU A 50 -12.07 -17.06 13.21
C LEU A 50 -10.64 -16.94 13.75
N ALA A 51 -10.47 -16.93 15.08
CA ALA A 51 -9.16 -16.79 15.71
C ALA A 51 -8.20 -17.93 15.33
N ILE A 52 -8.66 -19.18 15.40
CA ILE A 52 -7.85 -20.34 15.06
C ILE A 52 -7.52 -20.38 13.57
N TRP A 53 -8.46 -20.01 12.69
CA TRP A 53 -8.17 -19.90 11.26
C TRP A 53 -7.15 -18.80 10.98
N MET A 54 -7.20 -17.69 11.68
CA MET A 54 -6.20 -16.62 11.54
C MET A 54 -4.81 -17.08 11.99
N VAL A 55 -4.71 -17.84 13.09
CA VAL A 55 -3.44 -18.47 13.49
C VAL A 55 -2.92 -19.37 12.37
N PHE A 56 -3.76 -20.23 11.79
CA PHE A 56 -3.39 -21.07 10.66
C PHE A 56 -2.84 -20.24 9.49
N ILE A 57 -3.52 -19.16 9.10
CA ILE A 57 -3.07 -18.28 7.99
C ILE A 57 -1.68 -17.73 8.27
N LEU A 58 -1.46 -17.21 9.47
CA LEU A 58 -0.19 -16.56 9.83
C LEU A 58 0.96 -17.56 10.03
N THR A 59 0.66 -18.79 10.50
CA THR A 59 1.64 -19.85 10.73
C THR A 59 2.02 -20.58 9.45
N GLU A 60 1.01 -20.96 8.64
CA GLU A 60 1.23 -21.83 7.47
C GLU A 60 1.34 -21.04 6.15
N SER A 61 1.15 -19.72 6.17
CA SER A 61 1.11 -18.88 4.96
C SER A 61 0.08 -19.36 3.93
N ASP A 62 -1.06 -19.84 4.41
CA ASP A 62 -2.14 -20.38 3.60
C ASP A 62 -3.49 -19.82 4.08
N HIS A 63 -4.22 -19.12 3.21
CA HIS A 63 -5.55 -18.60 3.52
C HIS A 63 -6.68 -19.48 2.95
N THR A 64 -6.34 -20.62 2.33
CA THR A 64 -7.36 -21.52 1.78
C THR A 64 -8.13 -22.25 2.87
N LYS A 65 -9.39 -22.55 2.63
CA LYS A 65 -10.23 -23.30 3.58
C LYS A 65 -9.86 -24.78 3.69
N TYR A 66 -9.22 -25.32 2.65
CA TYR A 66 -9.03 -26.76 2.46
C TYR A 66 -8.17 -27.40 3.56
N ASN A 67 -7.08 -26.75 3.96
CA ASN A 67 -6.11 -27.34 4.88
C ASN A 67 -6.41 -27.07 6.36
N VAL A 68 -7.39 -26.21 6.66
CA VAL A 68 -7.67 -25.75 8.03
C VAL A 68 -8.19 -26.89 8.90
N GLU A 69 -9.07 -27.74 8.34
CA GLU A 69 -9.67 -28.89 9.07
C GLU A 69 -8.59 -29.87 9.52
N ASP A 70 -7.72 -30.28 8.63
CA ASP A 70 -6.62 -31.22 8.92
C ASP A 70 -5.61 -30.59 9.90
N TRP A 71 -5.22 -29.33 9.69
CA TRP A 71 -4.29 -28.62 10.56
C TRP A 71 -4.85 -28.46 11.98
N SER A 72 -6.10 -28.03 12.10
CA SER A 72 -6.75 -27.88 13.41
C SER A 72 -6.90 -29.22 14.14
N GLY A 73 -7.16 -30.30 13.40
CA GLY A 73 -7.19 -31.65 13.94
C GLY A 73 -5.86 -32.10 14.52
N ARG A 74 -4.75 -31.86 13.80
CA ARG A 74 -3.40 -32.17 14.29
C ARG A 74 -2.98 -31.36 15.54
N HIS A 75 -3.51 -30.15 15.68
CA HIS A 75 -3.21 -29.24 16.78
C HIS A 75 -4.34 -29.19 17.84
N ALA A 76 -5.37 -30.05 17.74
CA ALA A 76 -6.57 -29.95 18.56
C ALA A 76 -6.30 -29.97 20.08
N GLU A 77 -5.36 -30.81 20.56
CA GLU A 77 -4.98 -30.85 21.97
C GLU A 77 -4.33 -29.53 22.42
N LEU A 78 -3.37 -29.01 21.66
CA LEU A 78 -2.69 -27.74 21.94
C LEU A 78 -3.69 -26.58 21.92
N LEU A 79 -4.52 -26.50 20.88
CA LEU A 79 -5.52 -25.45 20.72
C LEU A 79 -6.57 -25.50 21.83
N SER A 80 -7.06 -26.71 22.17
CA SER A 80 -8.02 -26.88 23.27
C SER A 80 -7.44 -26.43 24.59
N ARG A 81 -6.16 -26.73 24.82
CA ARG A 81 -5.45 -26.33 26.03
C ARG A 81 -5.28 -24.81 26.13
N LEU A 82 -4.86 -24.17 25.03
CA LEU A 82 -4.64 -22.72 24.97
C LEU A 82 -5.94 -21.89 25.04
N THR A 83 -7.05 -22.43 24.52
CA THR A 83 -8.34 -21.71 24.45
C THR A 83 -9.30 -22.04 25.58
N GLY A 84 -9.08 -23.16 26.27
CA GLY A 84 -10.08 -23.73 27.19
C GLY A 84 -11.33 -24.25 26.48
N GLN A 85 -11.34 -24.34 25.15
CA GLN A 85 -12.45 -24.81 24.32
C GLN A 85 -12.20 -26.24 23.85
N GLN A 86 -13.24 -27.00 23.62
CA GLN A 86 -13.12 -28.28 22.93
C GLN A 86 -12.99 -28.06 21.44
N ILE A 87 -11.80 -28.28 20.91
CA ILE A 87 -11.48 -28.11 19.47
C ILE A 87 -11.57 -29.46 18.76
N ARG A 88 -12.31 -29.50 17.66
CA ARG A 88 -12.45 -30.69 16.80
C ARG A 88 -12.21 -30.29 15.37
N ALA A 89 -11.55 -31.14 14.57
CA ALA A 89 -11.29 -30.89 13.16
C ALA A 89 -12.56 -30.48 12.39
N VAL A 90 -13.67 -31.18 12.63
CA VAL A 90 -14.96 -30.94 11.96
C VAL A 90 -15.53 -29.53 12.18
N ASP A 91 -15.09 -28.82 13.21
CA ASP A 91 -15.49 -27.43 13.45
C ASP A 91 -14.92 -26.48 12.37
N PHE A 92 -13.91 -26.91 11.62
CA PHE A 92 -13.23 -26.15 10.56
C PHE A 92 -13.47 -26.69 9.14
N ASN A 93 -14.56 -27.44 8.92
CA ASN A 93 -14.89 -27.90 7.59
C ASN A 93 -15.25 -26.74 6.64
N ASP A 94 -15.15 -26.97 5.33
CA ASP A 94 -15.36 -25.97 4.28
C ASP A 94 -16.68 -25.21 4.39
N ASN A 95 -17.77 -25.88 4.76
CA ASN A 95 -19.09 -25.26 4.90
C ASN A 95 -19.15 -24.28 6.07
N ARG A 96 -18.58 -24.63 7.22
CA ARG A 96 -18.57 -23.77 8.41
C ARG A 96 -17.69 -22.53 8.19
N LEU A 97 -16.49 -22.72 7.62
CA LEU A 97 -15.62 -21.61 7.23
C LEU A 97 -16.26 -20.73 6.16
N GLY A 98 -16.95 -21.33 5.16
CA GLY A 98 -17.71 -20.59 4.16
C GLY A 98 -18.85 -19.76 4.77
N SER A 99 -19.56 -20.31 5.77
CA SER A 99 -20.60 -19.58 6.51
C SER A 99 -20.02 -18.41 7.31
N LEU A 100 -18.88 -18.60 7.97
CA LEU A 100 -18.15 -17.55 8.68
C LEU A 100 -17.80 -16.38 7.75
N LEU A 101 -17.23 -16.65 6.57
CA LEU A 101 -16.92 -15.62 5.57
C LEU A 101 -18.18 -14.89 5.10
N THR A 102 -19.27 -15.62 4.81
CA THR A 102 -20.55 -15.02 4.41
C THR A 102 -21.11 -14.07 5.46
N ARG A 103 -20.82 -14.30 6.74
CA ARG A 103 -21.23 -13.41 7.83
C ARG A 103 -20.35 -12.18 7.94
N LEU A 104 -19.03 -12.35 7.78
CA LEU A 104 -18.07 -11.25 7.75
C LEU A 104 -18.27 -10.34 6.53
N SER A 105 -18.93 -10.81 5.47
CA SER A 105 -19.25 -9.98 4.29
C SER A 105 -20.36 -8.97 4.54
N LYS A 106 -21.20 -9.18 5.56
CA LYS A 106 -22.34 -8.31 5.85
C LYS A 106 -21.83 -6.98 6.39
N ARG A 107 -22.01 -5.93 5.60
CA ARG A 107 -21.43 -4.60 5.80
C ARG A 107 -21.63 -4.09 7.24
N GLU A 108 -22.85 -4.06 7.72
CA GLU A 108 -23.14 -3.55 9.07
C GLU A 108 -22.46 -4.35 10.18
N ARG A 109 -22.38 -5.69 10.02
CA ARG A 109 -21.69 -6.56 10.97
C ARG A 109 -20.19 -6.32 10.98
N TRP A 110 -19.61 -6.21 9.78
CA TRP A 110 -18.20 -5.88 9.60
C TRP A 110 -17.84 -4.54 10.23
N GLU A 111 -18.65 -3.51 9.96
CA GLU A 111 -18.43 -2.16 10.49
C GLU A 111 -18.45 -2.12 12.01
N ARG A 112 -19.42 -2.82 12.66
CA ARG A 112 -19.45 -2.95 14.12
C ARG A 112 -18.27 -3.75 14.67
N PHE A 113 -17.94 -4.87 14.04
CA PHE A 113 -16.77 -5.67 14.41
C PHE A 113 -15.48 -4.84 14.35
N GLU A 114 -15.28 -4.12 13.27
CA GLU A 114 -14.09 -3.31 13.03
C GLU A 114 -13.97 -2.15 14.03
N ALA A 115 -15.07 -1.49 14.36
CA ALA A 115 -15.11 -0.46 15.40
C ALA A 115 -14.81 -1.07 16.80
N ALA A 116 -15.39 -2.20 17.14
CA ALA A 116 -15.11 -2.88 18.41
C ALA A 116 -13.65 -3.35 18.51
N LEU A 117 -13.07 -3.87 17.41
CA LEU A 117 -11.67 -4.26 17.35
C LEU A 117 -10.74 -3.04 17.51
N TRP A 118 -11.08 -1.89 16.88
CA TRP A 118 -10.36 -0.64 17.08
C TRP A 118 -10.34 -0.24 18.56
N HIS A 119 -11.50 -0.19 19.21
CA HIS A 119 -11.59 0.19 20.62
C HIS A 119 -10.85 -0.78 21.54
N SER A 120 -10.92 -2.08 21.29
CA SER A 120 -10.14 -3.08 22.01
C SER A 120 -8.64 -2.85 21.83
N SER A 121 -8.19 -2.66 20.59
CA SER A 121 -6.77 -2.41 20.28
C SER A 121 -6.24 -1.14 20.96
N VAL A 122 -7.02 -0.05 20.97
CA VAL A 122 -6.67 1.21 21.64
C VAL A 122 -6.68 1.04 23.17
N SER A 123 -7.56 0.19 23.73
CA SER A 123 -7.58 -0.10 25.15
C SER A 123 -6.37 -0.90 25.61
N VAL A 124 -5.95 -1.89 24.82
CA VAL A 124 -4.77 -2.72 25.11
C VAL A 124 -3.47 -1.97 24.84
N TYR A 125 -3.43 -1.23 23.74
CA TYR A 125 -2.22 -0.52 23.28
C TYR A 125 -2.46 0.97 23.23
N GLU A 126 -2.15 1.66 24.32
CA GLU A 126 -2.33 3.12 24.45
C GLU A 126 -1.65 3.95 23.37
N ILE A 127 -0.63 3.39 22.71
CA ILE A 127 0.07 4.06 21.61
C ILE A 127 -0.83 4.43 20.43
N LEU A 128 -1.96 3.74 20.29
CA LEU A 128 -2.94 4.04 19.24
C LEU A 128 -3.84 5.22 19.61
N LYS A 129 -3.83 5.67 20.87
CA LYS A 129 -4.58 6.85 21.30
C LYS A 129 -3.93 8.10 20.71
N PRO A 130 -4.72 9.02 20.18
CA PRO A 130 -4.21 10.33 19.79
C PRO A 130 -3.63 11.05 21.01
N SER A 131 -2.43 11.63 20.91
CA SER A 131 -1.87 12.46 21.95
C SER A 131 -2.71 13.74 22.10
N VAL A 132 -2.82 14.24 23.34
CA VAL A 132 -3.57 15.47 23.61
C VAL A 132 -2.83 16.65 23.01
N GLY A 133 -3.52 17.45 22.17
CA GLY A 133 -2.94 18.61 21.49
C GLY A 133 -2.18 18.30 20.20
N GLU A 134 -1.99 17.05 19.84
CA GLU A 134 -1.41 16.68 18.54
C GLU A 134 -2.48 16.57 17.45
N LEU A 135 -2.11 17.00 16.24
CA LEU A 135 -2.92 16.82 15.05
C LEU A 135 -2.98 15.32 14.70
N TYR A 136 -4.13 14.71 14.99
CA TYR A 136 -4.33 13.32 14.61
C TYR A 136 -4.55 13.19 13.12
N SER A 137 -3.78 12.34 12.45
CA SER A 137 -3.96 12.12 11.02
C SER A 137 -4.29 10.66 10.69
N ALA A 138 -5.09 10.50 9.63
CA ALA A 138 -5.57 9.24 9.13
C ALA A 138 -5.32 9.17 7.61
N HIS A 139 -4.60 8.15 7.15
CA HIS A 139 -4.15 8.01 5.77
C HIS A 139 -5.11 7.12 5.00
N CYS A 140 -5.75 7.69 3.98
CA CYS A 140 -6.72 7.00 3.13
C CYS A 140 -6.06 6.60 1.81
N ASP A 141 -6.09 5.32 1.49
CA ASP A 141 -5.59 4.81 0.21
C ASP A 141 -6.37 3.55 -0.21
N SER A 142 -6.23 3.15 -1.45
CA SER A 142 -6.87 1.95 -2.00
C SER A 142 -5.86 1.02 -2.65
N THR A 143 -6.18 -0.26 -2.67
CA THR A 143 -5.47 -1.27 -3.46
C THR A 143 -6.46 -2.14 -4.23
N THR A 144 -5.95 -2.96 -5.14
CA THR A 144 -6.73 -3.99 -5.84
C THR A 144 -6.24 -5.36 -5.40
N ALA A 145 -7.12 -6.36 -5.36
CA ALA A 145 -6.75 -7.76 -5.25
C ALA A 145 -7.39 -8.54 -6.40
N CYS A 146 -6.65 -9.45 -7.00
CA CYS A 146 -7.05 -10.10 -8.23
C CYS A 146 -7.27 -11.61 -8.07
N GLY A 147 -8.01 -12.19 -9.04
CA GLY A 147 -8.24 -13.64 -9.09
C GLY A 147 -8.75 -14.09 -10.45
N TYR A 148 -8.73 -15.41 -10.66
CA TYR A 148 -9.21 -16.06 -11.89
C TYR A 148 -10.73 -16.22 -11.87
N HIS A 149 -11.46 -15.08 -11.84
CA HIS A 149 -12.91 -15.04 -11.77
C HIS A 149 -13.52 -14.65 -13.11
N ARG A 150 -14.75 -15.13 -13.34
CA ARG A 150 -15.60 -14.63 -14.44
C ARG A 150 -16.42 -13.47 -13.91
N PRO A 151 -16.20 -12.23 -14.39
CA PRO A 151 -17.00 -11.09 -13.98
C PRO A 151 -18.47 -11.28 -14.33
N HIS A 152 -19.36 -10.89 -13.42
CA HIS A 152 -20.79 -10.77 -13.70
C HIS A 152 -21.28 -9.39 -13.23
N GLU A 153 -22.38 -8.90 -13.74
CA GLU A 153 -22.80 -7.48 -13.67
C GLU A 153 -22.81 -6.92 -12.25
N GLN A 154 -23.29 -7.66 -11.28
CA GLN A 154 -23.38 -7.25 -9.88
C GLN A 154 -22.23 -7.81 -9.02
N GLY A 155 -21.27 -8.52 -9.60
CA GLY A 155 -20.19 -9.17 -8.88
C GLY A 155 -19.16 -8.20 -8.31
N VAL A 156 -18.54 -8.59 -7.21
CA VAL A 156 -17.45 -7.84 -6.60
C VAL A 156 -16.18 -7.89 -7.45
N MET A 157 -15.93 -9.04 -8.10
CA MET A 157 -14.78 -9.23 -9.00
C MET A 157 -15.09 -8.69 -10.39
N GLN A 158 -14.50 -7.54 -10.74
CA GLN A 158 -14.71 -6.85 -12.00
C GLN A 158 -13.38 -6.53 -12.69
N ARG A 159 -13.40 -6.44 -14.03
CA ARG A 159 -12.24 -5.88 -14.76
C ARG A 159 -12.27 -4.37 -14.65
N GLY A 160 -11.16 -3.77 -14.26
CA GLY A 160 -11.00 -2.33 -14.05
C GLY A 160 -9.55 -1.90 -14.19
N TYR A 161 -9.26 -0.66 -13.76
CA TYR A 161 -7.87 -0.21 -13.67
C TYR A 161 -7.13 -1.04 -12.62
N SER A 162 -6.15 -1.81 -13.06
CA SER A 162 -5.36 -2.68 -12.19
C SER A 162 -4.11 -1.95 -11.69
N LYS A 163 -4.00 -1.80 -10.37
CA LYS A 163 -2.79 -1.29 -9.72
C LYS A 163 -1.63 -2.29 -9.81
N ASP A 164 -1.95 -3.57 -10.03
CA ASP A 164 -0.99 -4.68 -10.13
C ASP A 164 -0.55 -4.98 -11.56
N HIS A 165 -0.94 -4.11 -12.53
CA HIS A 165 -0.65 -4.29 -13.96
C HIS A 165 -1.17 -5.61 -14.56
N ARG A 166 -2.27 -6.18 -14.01
CA ARG A 166 -2.95 -7.39 -14.47
C ARG A 166 -4.36 -7.06 -14.99
N PRO A 167 -4.48 -6.30 -16.11
CA PRO A 167 -5.79 -5.95 -16.69
C PRO A 167 -6.55 -7.17 -17.24
N ASP A 168 -5.86 -8.30 -17.41
CA ASP A 168 -6.39 -9.58 -17.83
C ASP A 168 -7.22 -10.28 -16.76
N LEU A 169 -6.99 -10.00 -15.48
CA LEU A 169 -7.68 -10.60 -14.35
C LEU A 169 -8.84 -9.74 -13.83
N ALA A 170 -9.85 -10.43 -13.30
CA ALA A 170 -10.86 -9.78 -12.48
C ALA A 170 -10.27 -9.39 -11.12
N GLN A 171 -10.71 -8.28 -10.57
CA GLN A 171 -10.22 -7.73 -9.32
C GLN A 171 -11.34 -7.17 -8.46
N LEU A 172 -11.13 -7.12 -7.17
CA LEU A 172 -11.86 -6.26 -6.24
C LEU A 172 -11.02 -5.02 -5.90
N LYS A 173 -11.63 -4.05 -5.27
CA LYS A 173 -10.97 -2.89 -4.69
C LYS A 173 -11.13 -2.91 -3.18
N LEU A 174 -10.04 -2.66 -2.46
CA LEU A 174 -10.03 -2.45 -1.02
C LEU A 174 -9.59 -1.02 -0.74
N MET A 175 -10.47 -0.22 -0.14
CA MET A 175 -10.17 1.09 0.42
C MET A 175 -9.91 0.94 1.90
N ALA A 176 -8.85 1.58 2.42
CA ALA A 176 -8.50 1.49 3.83
C ALA A 176 -8.07 2.84 4.38
N VAL A 177 -8.30 3.02 5.68
CA VAL A 177 -7.78 4.14 6.46
C VAL A 177 -6.82 3.61 7.51
N ALA A 178 -5.62 4.17 7.53
CA ALA A 178 -4.56 3.81 8.46
C ALA A 178 -4.26 4.98 9.41
N ALA A 179 -4.26 4.72 10.70
CA ALA A 179 -3.97 5.69 11.74
C ALA A 179 -2.47 6.03 11.80
N HIS A 180 -2.15 7.32 11.81
CA HIS A 180 -0.78 7.80 12.03
C HIS A 180 -0.50 7.86 13.55
N PRO A 181 0.75 7.63 14.02
CA PRO A 181 1.98 7.45 13.23
C PRO A 181 2.27 6.00 12.83
N TYR A 182 1.55 5.02 13.30
CA TYR A 182 1.95 3.60 13.20
C TYR A 182 1.40 2.88 11.98
N GLY A 183 0.49 3.51 11.22
CA GLY A 183 -0.13 2.89 10.05
C GLY A 183 -1.11 1.76 10.41
N TYR A 184 -1.62 1.73 11.65
CA TYR A 184 -2.60 0.74 12.06
C TYR A 184 -3.93 0.95 11.33
N LEU A 185 -4.47 -0.13 10.73
CA LEU A 185 -5.73 -0.04 9.99
C LEU A 185 -6.89 0.25 10.95
N SER A 186 -7.52 1.41 10.77
CA SER A 186 -8.71 1.80 11.53
C SER A 186 -9.99 1.31 10.87
N ALA A 187 -10.16 1.54 9.58
CA ALA A 187 -11.35 1.12 8.84
C ALA A 187 -11.00 0.65 7.43
N THR A 188 -11.80 -0.31 6.92
CA THR A 188 -11.63 -0.89 5.58
C THR A 188 -12.98 -1.03 4.88
N GLN A 189 -12.97 -0.95 3.55
CA GLN A 189 -14.15 -1.15 2.71
C GLN A 189 -13.78 -1.91 1.45
N VAL A 190 -14.41 -3.06 1.25
CA VAL A 190 -14.34 -3.80 -0.01
C VAL A 190 -15.37 -3.25 -0.98
N ALA A 191 -14.94 -3.02 -2.21
CA ALA A 191 -15.80 -2.56 -3.30
C ALA A 191 -15.51 -3.35 -4.58
N ASN A 192 -16.43 -3.26 -5.55
CA ASN A 192 -16.20 -3.92 -6.83
C ASN A 192 -15.02 -3.28 -7.58
N GLY A 193 -14.34 -4.08 -8.41
CA GLY A 193 -13.11 -3.68 -9.10
C GLY A 193 -13.24 -2.49 -10.06
N LYS A 194 -14.47 -2.07 -10.42
CA LYS A 194 -14.75 -0.89 -11.24
C LYS A 194 -15.05 0.36 -10.42
N ALA A 195 -15.26 0.25 -9.10
CA ALA A 195 -15.63 1.37 -8.26
C ALA A 195 -14.61 2.51 -8.39
N SER A 196 -15.10 3.75 -8.44
CA SER A 196 -14.25 4.92 -8.36
C SER A 196 -13.74 5.11 -6.93
N ASP A 197 -12.46 5.43 -6.77
CA ASP A 197 -11.91 5.74 -5.44
C ASP A 197 -12.65 6.93 -4.81
N GLU A 198 -13.05 7.92 -5.61
CA GLU A 198 -13.77 9.10 -5.15
C GLU A 198 -15.04 8.76 -4.36
N SER A 199 -15.79 7.76 -4.79
CA SER A 199 -17.02 7.32 -4.12
C SER A 199 -16.79 6.61 -2.78
N LEU A 200 -15.57 6.16 -2.50
CA LEU A 200 -15.23 5.38 -1.31
C LEU A 200 -14.71 6.24 -0.15
N TYR A 201 -14.20 7.47 -0.42
CA TYR A 201 -13.61 8.31 0.61
C TYR A 201 -14.62 8.73 1.68
N LEU A 202 -15.70 9.41 1.31
CA LEU A 202 -16.63 9.98 2.27
C LEU A 202 -17.31 8.96 3.18
N PRO A 203 -17.81 7.81 2.68
CA PRO A 203 -18.39 6.78 3.56
C PRO A 203 -17.39 6.24 4.56
N LEU A 204 -16.12 6.03 4.15
CA LEU A 204 -15.10 5.49 5.02
C LEU A 204 -14.61 6.53 6.05
N ILE A 205 -14.46 7.80 5.65
CA ILE A 205 -14.14 8.92 6.55
C ILE A 205 -15.22 9.09 7.62
N ALA A 206 -16.50 9.02 7.24
CA ALA A 206 -17.62 9.11 8.18
C ALA A 206 -17.54 8.01 9.26
N ARG A 207 -17.25 6.77 8.88
CA ARG A 207 -17.04 5.65 9.82
C ARG A 207 -15.87 5.89 10.77
N VAL A 208 -14.73 6.34 10.23
CA VAL A 208 -13.55 6.63 11.07
C VAL A 208 -13.86 7.75 12.07
N ARG A 209 -14.55 8.79 11.64
CA ARG A 209 -14.97 9.89 12.50
C ARG A 209 -15.87 9.42 13.64
N GLU A 210 -16.89 8.61 13.32
CA GLU A 210 -17.79 8.01 14.32
C GLU A 210 -17.00 7.14 15.32
N MET A 211 -16.13 6.27 14.81
CA MET A 211 -15.31 5.37 15.63
C MET A 211 -14.32 6.15 16.54
N LEU A 212 -13.73 7.25 16.05
CA LEU A 212 -12.83 8.09 16.86
C LEU A 212 -13.58 9.00 17.83
N GLY A 213 -14.86 9.28 17.60
CA GLY A 213 -15.69 10.16 18.42
C GLY A 213 -15.15 11.59 18.51
N ARG A 214 -14.41 12.08 17.49
CA ARG A 214 -13.79 13.41 17.50
C ARG A 214 -13.85 14.08 16.14
N VAL A 215 -13.69 15.41 16.14
CA VAL A 215 -13.49 16.27 14.97
C VAL A 215 -12.05 16.78 14.93
N GLY A 216 -11.65 17.41 13.84
CA GLY A 216 -10.31 17.96 13.66
C GLY A 216 -9.28 16.88 13.27
N VAL A 217 -9.72 15.81 12.63
CA VAL A 217 -8.86 14.76 12.07
C VAL A 217 -8.31 15.21 10.72
N LEU A 218 -7.01 15.08 10.49
CA LEU A 218 -6.37 15.33 9.20
C LEU A 218 -6.41 14.08 8.34
N TYR A 219 -7.31 14.04 7.36
CA TYR A 219 -7.35 12.95 6.37
C TYR A 219 -6.33 13.21 5.26
N VAL A 220 -5.40 12.27 5.09
CA VAL A 220 -4.35 12.34 4.07
C VAL A 220 -4.66 11.35 2.96
N GLY A 221 -4.67 11.79 1.71
CA GLY A 221 -4.97 10.91 0.59
C GLY A 221 -4.29 11.32 -0.73
N ASP A 222 -4.49 10.49 -1.75
CA ASP A 222 -3.98 10.75 -3.08
C ASP A 222 -4.77 11.84 -3.83
N SER A 223 -4.42 12.07 -5.09
CA SER A 223 -5.07 13.08 -5.93
C SER A 223 -6.55 12.84 -6.22
N LYS A 224 -7.09 11.67 -5.93
CA LYS A 224 -8.53 11.37 -6.05
C LYS A 224 -9.33 12.01 -4.92
N MET A 225 -8.75 12.10 -3.73
CA MET A 225 -9.34 12.83 -2.61
C MET A 225 -9.42 14.36 -2.86
N ALA A 226 -8.66 14.86 -3.85
CA ALA A 226 -8.69 16.29 -4.22
C ALA A 226 -9.98 16.74 -4.90
N ALA A 227 -10.96 15.87 -5.17
CA ALA A 227 -12.26 16.26 -5.71
C ALA A 227 -12.92 17.32 -4.82
N LEU A 228 -13.49 18.36 -5.44
CA LEU A 228 -14.03 19.52 -4.72
C LEU A 228 -15.09 19.13 -3.69
N ALA A 229 -15.99 18.22 -4.07
CA ALA A 229 -17.06 17.74 -3.19
C ALA A 229 -16.53 17.01 -1.94
N ILE A 230 -15.45 16.22 -2.09
CA ILE A 230 -14.83 15.50 -0.96
C ILE A 230 -14.21 16.50 0.02
N ARG A 231 -13.42 17.45 -0.49
CA ARG A 231 -12.77 18.49 0.33
C ARG A 231 -13.78 19.38 1.05
N ALA A 232 -14.83 19.79 0.35
CA ALA A 232 -15.91 20.56 0.92
C ALA A 232 -16.61 19.84 2.07
N GLN A 233 -16.92 18.55 1.88
CA GLN A 233 -17.60 17.75 2.90
C GLN A 233 -16.71 17.51 4.13
N ILE A 234 -15.43 17.22 3.94
CA ILE A 234 -14.48 17.09 5.06
C ILE A 234 -14.38 18.40 5.85
N ALA A 235 -14.21 19.53 5.15
CA ALA A 235 -14.10 20.85 5.79
C ALA A 235 -15.40 21.26 6.50
N HIS A 236 -16.57 21.01 5.88
CA HIS A 236 -17.87 21.30 6.49
C HIS A 236 -18.10 20.50 7.78
N GLN A 237 -17.58 19.29 7.86
CA GLN A 237 -17.68 18.45 9.05
C GLN A 237 -16.70 18.82 10.17
N GLY A 238 -15.88 19.87 9.99
CA GLY A 238 -14.92 20.34 10.97
C GLY A 238 -13.62 19.51 11.01
N ASP A 239 -13.37 18.75 9.94
CA ASP A 239 -12.14 17.97 9.76
C ASP A 239 -11.21 18.61 8.73
N TYR A 240 -10.01 18.07 8.64
CA TYR A 240 -8.97 18.58 7.76
C TYR A 240 -8.61 17.54 6.69
N TYR A 241 -8.15 18.05 5.55
CA TYR A 241 -7.61 17.22 4.48
C TYR A 241 -6.21 17.68 4.07
N LEU A 242 -5.44 16.73 3.56
CA LEU A 242 -4.14 16.95 2.92
C LEU A 242 -4.05 16.01 1.71
N THR A 243 -3.98 16.57 0.51
CA THR A 243 -3.99 15.81 -0.73
C THR A 243 -3.13 16.47 -1.80
N VAL A 244 -2.75 15.74 -2.84
CA VAL A 244 -2.03 16.31 -3.99
C VAL A 244 -3.03 16.83 -5.02
N ALA A 245 -2.86 18.07 -5.44
CA ALA A 245 -3.65 18.65 -6.51
C ALA A 245 -3.37 17.93 -7.84
N PRO A 246 -4.40 17.48 -8.57
CA PRO A 246 -4.24 17.08 -9.95
C PRO A 246 -3.84 18.31 -10.78
N ILE A 247 -2.80 18.18 -11.63
CA ILE A 247 -2.35 19.26 -12.50
C ILE A 247 -3.33 19.33 -13.68
N ARG A 248 -4.42 20.07 -13.51
CA ARG A 248 -5.49 20.28 -14.49
C ARG A 248 -6.07 21.67 -14.34
N ALA A 249 -6.72 22.18 -15.38
CA ALA A 249 -7.49 23.42 -15.39
C ALA A 249 -6.75 24.61 -14.72
N GLU A 250 -7.27 25.14 -13.63
CA GLU A 250 -6.71 26.29 -12.91
C GLU A 250 -5.28 26.06 -12.43
N ILE A 251 -5.02 24.89 -11.82
CA ILE A 251 -3.68 24.54 -11.31
C ILE A 251 -2.66 24.50 -12.45
N GLU A 252 -2.99 23.87 -13.58
CA GLU A 252 -2.12 23.79 -14.75
C GLU A 252 -1.80 25.17 -15.31
N LYS A 253 -2.79 26.06 -15.37
CA LYS A 253 -2.65 27.43 -15.86
C LYS A 253 -1.79 28.29 -14.92
N SER A 254 -1.96 28.15 -13.62
CA SER A 254 -1.31 29.01 -12.61
C SER A 254 0.07 28.52 -12.20
N LEU A 255 0.34 27.23 -12.30
CA LEU A 255 1.57 26.58 -11.85
C LEU A 255 2.87 27.21 -12.40
N PRO A 256 2.98 27.59 -13.70
CA PRO A 256 4.17 28.27 -14.21
C PRO A 256 4.47 29.58 -13.49
N GLY A 257 3.46 30.41 -13.26
CA GLY A 257 3.59 31.69 -12.55
C GLY A 257 4.02 31.50 -11.09
N TRP A 258 3.45 30.51 -10.40
CA TRP A 258 3.85 30.18 -9.03
C TRP A 258 5.31 29.69 -8.95
N ILE A 259 5.75 28.90 -9.92
CA ILE A 259 7.15 28.49 -10.01
C ILE A 259 8.06 29.69 -10.28
N ASP A 260 7.66 30.60 -11.18
CA ASP A 260 8.44 31.82 -11.50
C ASP A 260 8.57 32.74 -10.28
N ALA A 261 7.51 32.91 -9.49
CA ALA A 261 7.54 33.65 -8.25
C ALA A 261 8.55 33.06 -7.22
N ALA A 262 8.59 31.72 -7.14
CA ALA A 262 9.57 31.03 -6.29
C ALA A 262 11.01 31.18 -6.82
N LEU A 263 11.23 31.08 -8.13
CA LEU A 263 12.56 31.14 -8.74
C LEU A 263 13.14 32.54 -8.82
N SER A 264 12.29 33.58 -8.88
CA SER A 264 12.69 35.00 -8.85
C SER A 264 12.96 35.53 -7.44
N GLY A 265 12.61 34.77 -6.39
CA GLY A 265 12.72 35.24 -5.00
C GLY A 265 11.54 36.11 -4.54
N ALA A 266 10.48 36.26 -5.36
CA ALA A 266 9.26 36.97 -4.96
C ALA A 266 8.50 36.25 -3.84
N GLN A 267 8.75 34.94 -3.67
CA GLN A 267 8.24 34.13 -2.54
C GLN A 267 9.41 33.60 -1.70
N ALA A 268 9.32 33.79 -0.38
CA ALA A 268 10.27 33.24 0.56
C ALA A 268 10.08 31.72 0.68
N LEU A 269 11.12 30.94 0.39
CA LEU A 269 11.07 29.49 0.44
C LEU A 269 11.50 28.96 1.80
N ILE A 270 10.70 28.09 2.37
CA ILE A 270 10.99 27.34 3.60
C ILE A 270 11.74 26.07 3.22
N THR A 271 12.87 25.80 3.89
CA THR A 271 13.62 24.55 3.73
C THR A 271 12.92 23.44 4.52
N LEU A 272 12.62 22.32 3.85
CA LEU A 272 11.91 21.19 4.39
C LEU A 272 12.88 20.03 4.64
N ARG A 273 12.84 19.45 5.85
CA ARG A 273 13.75 18.40 6.29
C ARG A 273 12.98 17.21 6.89
N LYS A 274 13.58 16.01 6.84
CA LYS A 274 13.13 14.86 7.63
C LYS A 274 13.52 15.05 9.10
N GLU A 275 12.97 14.23 9.98
CA GLU A 275 13.32 14.21 11.41
C GLU A 275 14.83 13.98 11.66
N ASN A 276 15.48 13.20 10.80
CA ASN A 276 16.93 12.95 10.83
C ASN A 276 17.77 14.09 10.23
N GLY A 277 17.18 15.24 9.87
CA GLY A 277 17.86 16.40 9.29
C GLY A 277 18.08 16.34 7.78
N GLU A 278 17.82 15.22 7.11
CA GLU A 278 17.97 15.07 5.66
C GLU A 278 17.04 16.00 4.89
N LEU A 279 17.56 16.61 3.83
CA LEU A 279 16.81 17.56 3.01
C LEU A 279 15.70 16.85 2.21
N ILE A 280 14.46 17.28 2.42
CA ILE A 280 13.32 16.88 1.59
C ILE A 280 13.21 17.76 0.34
N GLY A 281 13.39 19.08 0.52
CA GLY A 281 13.21 20.07 -0.49
C GLY A 281 12.97 21.45 0.08
N ARG A 282 12.21 22.26 -0.66
CA ARG A 282 11.82 23.61 -0.25
C ARG A 282 10.41 23.91 -0.73
N GLY A 283 9.73 24.84 -0.09
CA GLY A 283 8.38 25.18 -0.48
C GLY A 283 7.88 26.48 0.11
N TYR A 284 6.68 26.86 -0.27
CA TYR A 284 5.94 27.99 0.25
C TYR A 284 4.44 27.77 0.13
N GLU A 285 3.63 28.62 0.71
CA GLU A 285 2.19 28.48 0.74
C GLU A 285 1.48 29.71 0.17
N LEU A 286 0.36 29.45 -0.46
CA LEU A 286 -0.63 30.45 -0.86
C LEU A 286 -1.97 30.07 -0.26
N THR A 287 -2.81 31.05 0.03
CA THR A 287 -4.18 30.83 0.53
C THR A 287 -5.19 31.24 -0.53
N ARG A 288 -6.27 30.47 -0.67
CA ARG A 288 -7.41 30.83 -1.50
C ARG A 288 -8.73 30.52 -0.80
N GLN A 289 -9.78 31.18 -1.23
CA GLN A 289 -11.15 30.84 -0.84
C GLN A 289 -11.72 29.82 -1.81
N CYS A 290 -12.31 28.78 -1.28
CA CYS A 290 -13.03 27.77 -2.01
C CYS A 290 -14.52 27.84 -1.68
N ALA A 291 -15.37 27.47 -2.63
CA ALA A 291 -16.81 27.34 -2.45
C ALA A 291 -17.33 26.08 -3.16
N ALA A 292 -18.26 25.39 -2.53
CA ALA A 292 -18.95 24.25 -3.13
C ALA A 292 -20.37 24.15 -2.62
N GLN A 293 -21.23 23.59 -3.44
CA GLN A 293 -22.59 23.22 -3.02
C GLN A 293 -22.53 21.86 -2.32
N ILE A 294 -23.03 21.80 -1.09
CA ILE A 294 -23.07 20.58 -0.29
C ILE A 294 -24.50 20.28 0.15
N PRO A 295 -24.88 18.99 0.20
CA PRO A 295 -26.16 18.61 0.79
C PRO A 295 -26.08 18.77 2.32
N ILE A 296 -27.05 19.46 2.90
CA ILE A 296 -27.25 19.62 4.32
C ILE A 296 -28.55 18.96 4.76
N GLY A 297 -28.49 18.29 5.93
CA GLY A 297 -29.66 17.68 6.56
C GLY A 297 -30.27 16.48 5.82
N PRO A 298 -31.28 15.84 6.44
CA PRO A 298 -31.92 14.63 5.88
C PRO A 298 -32.78 14.90 4.63
N GLY A 299 -33.15 16.15 4.39
CA GLY A 299 -33.99 16.58 3.25
C GLY A 299 -33.22 16.84 1.96
N GLY A 300 -31.88 16.79 1.98
CA GLY A 300 -31.05 17.03 0.80
C GLY A 300 -31.04 18.50 0.35
N GLU A 301 -31.37 19.44 1.23
CA GLU A 301 -31.20 20.87 0.97
C GLU A 301 -29.74 21.16 0.61
N ILE A 302 -29.54 22.01 -0.40
CA ILE A 302 -28.20 22.35 -0.89
C ILE A 302 -27.82 23.74 -0.38
N GLU A 303 -26.69 23.83 0.30
CA GLU A 303 -26.09 25.08 0.75
C GLU A 303 -24.74 25.33 0.07
N THR A 304 -24.44 26.63 -0.15
CA THR A 304 -23.10 27.03 -0.60
C THR A 304 -22.17 27.17 0.62
N PHE A 305 -21.30 26.21 0.80
CA PHE A 305 -20.26 26.23 1.85
C PHE A 305 -18.97 26.83 1.32
N THR A 306 -18.37 27.73 2.10
CA THR A 306 -17.10 28.38 1.77
C THR A 306 -16.04 28.08 2.84
N TRP A 307 -14.81 27.86 2.41
CA TRP A 307 -13.68 27.62 3.32
C TRP A 307 -12.36 28.15 2.76
N SER A 308 -11.41 28.37 3.65
CA SER A 308 -10.04 28.73 3.29
C SER A 308 -9.23 27.48 2.97
N GLU A 309 -8.49 27.48 1.87
CA GLU A 309 -7.63 26.40 1.41
C GLU A 309 -6.21 26.88 1.21
N ARG A 310 -5.24 26.15 1.74
CA ARG A 310 -3.79 26.36 1.57
C ARG A 310 -3.31 25.58 0.35
N LEU A 311 -2.66 26.27 -0.57
CA LEU A 311 -1.95 25.73 -1.71
C LEU A 311 -0.48 25.61 -1.34
N GLN A 312 0.00 24.42 -1.09
CA GLN A 312 1.36 24.14 -0.64
C GLN A 312 2.24 23.81 -1.85
N MET A 313 3.04 24.77 -2.27
CA MET A 313 3.98 24.66 -3.38
C MET A 313 5.28 24.02 -2.88
N ILE A 314 5.58 22.79 -3.30
CA ILE A 314 6.73 22.04 -2.78
C ILE A 314 7.61 21.58 -3.92
N GLN A 315 8.89 21.99 -3.92
CA GLN A 315 9.92 21.42 -4.77
C GLN A 315 10.66 20.33 -4.01
N SER A 316 10.34 19.06 -4.31
CA SER A 316 10.98 17.89 -3.71
C SER A 316 12.29 17.55 -4.41
N GLU A 317 13.37 17.32 -3.66
CA GLU A 317 14.66 16.92 -4.23
C GLU A 317 14.58 15.55 -4.94
N ASP A 318 13.91 14.57 -4.34
CA ASP A 318 13.73 13.23 -4.95
C ASP A 318 12.98 13.33 -6.29
N LEU A 319 11.87 14.10 -6.30
CA LEU A 319 11.08 14.29 -7.52
C LEU A 319 11.86 15.09 -8.56
N ARG A 320 12.64 16.09 -8.15
CA ARG A 320 13.50 16.89 -9.02
C ARG A 320 14.56 16.00 -9.67
N ALA A 321 15.25 15.17 -8.89
CA ALA A 321 16.26 14.24 -9.40
C ALA A 321 15.66 13.22 -10.39
N ALA A 322 14.51 12.62 -10.06
CA ALA A 322 13.82 11.69 -10.95
C ALA A 322 13.37 12.35 -12.27
N LYS A 323 12.81 13.56 -12.21
CA LYS A 323 12.39 14.32 -13.39
C LYS A 323 13.59 14.80 -14.22
N ALA A 324 14.71 15.19 -13.58
CA ALA A 324 15.95 15.55 -14.27
C ALA A 324 16.53 14.35 -15.02
N LYS A 325 16.58 13.17 -14.41
CA LYS A 325 16.99 11.93 -15.08
C LYS A 325 16.10 11.65 -16.30
N SER A 326 14.78 11.71 -16.13
CA SER A 326 13.81 11.53 -17.22
C SER A 326 14.03 12.54 -18.37
N LEU A 327 14.34 13.80 -18.04
CA LEU A 327 14.68 14.83 -19.05
C LEU A 327 15.94 14.45 -19.83
N GLN A 328 17.00 14.01 -19.15
CA GLN A 328 18.24 13.57 -19.80
C GLN A 328 18.00 12.38 -20.74
N ASP A 329 17.18 11.42 -20.31
CA ASP A 329 16.82 10.25 -21.13
C ASP A 329 16.03 10.66 -22.39
N ARG A 330 15.08 11.60 -22.25
CA ARG A 330 14.32 12.16 -23.38
C ARG A 330 15.23 12.90 -24.38
N LEU A 331 16.13 13.72 -23.86
CA LEU A 331 17.14 14.43 -24.70
C LEU A 331 18.02 13.44 -25.45
N LYS A 332 18.47 12.38 -24.81
CA LYS A 332 19.28 11.32 -25.43
C LYS A 332 18.50 10.60 -26.55
N ARG A 333 17.24 10.21 -26.28
CA ARG A 333 16.39 9.55 -27.29
C ARG A 333 16.09 10.47 -28.46
N ALA A 334 15.71 11.74 -28.20
CA ALA A 334 15.46 12.72 -29.24
C ALA A 334 16.70 12.95 -30.11
N HIS A 335 17.88 13.12 -29.51
CA HIS A 335 19.14 13.27 -30.22
C HIS A 335 19.39 12.08 -31.17
N THR A 336 19.21 10.85 -30.72
CA THR A 336 19.38 9.64 -31.52
C THR A 336 18.35 9.58 -32.67
N GLU A 337 17.08 9.85 -32.36
CA GLU A 337 15.98 9.78 -33.33
C GLU A 337 16.13 10.91 -34.41
N ILE A 338 16.52 12.14 -34.03
CA ILE A 338 16.78 13.23 -34.96
C ILE A 338 17.92 12.85 -35.92
N LYS A 339 19.03 12.29 -35.43
CA LYS A 339 20.13 11.81 -36.30
C LYS A 339 19.68 10.69 -37.23
N SER A 340 18.76 9.85 -36.82
CA SER A 340 18.22 8.76 -37.63
C SER A 340 17.25 9.22 -38.74
N LEU A 341 16.76 10.47 -38.70
CA LEU A 341 15.91 11.02 -39.78
C LEU A 341 16.65 11.11 -41.11
N THR A 342 17.95 11.30 -41.08
CA THR A 342 18.77 11.48 -42.29
C THR A 342 19.88 10.42 -42.39
N PRO A 343 19.50 9.13 -42.54
CA PRO A 343 20.47 8.06 -42.67
C PRO A 343 21.24 8.17 -43.98
N GLU A 344 22.46 7.62 -44.03
CA GLU A 344 23.20 7.48 -45.29
C GLU A 344 22.37 6.78 -46.38
N PRO A 345 22.44 7.21 -47.63
CA PRO A 345 21.69 6.63 -48.73
C PRO A 345 21.91 5.11 -48.85
N GLY A 346 20.84 4.36 -48.99
CA GLY A 346 20.88 2.89 -49.08
C GLY A 346 19.53 2.27 -49.40
N ARG A 347 19.51 0.98 -49.77
CA ARG A 347 18.27 0.28 -50.08
C ARG A 347 17.33 0.27 -48.86
N GLY A 348 16.10 0.75 -49.04
CA GLY A 348 15.10 0.81 -47.99
C GLY A 348 15.27 1.94 -46.99
N ARG A 349 16.24 2.82 -47.13
CA ARG A 349 16.46 3.99 -46.28
C ARG A 349 15.71 5.20 -46.81
N HIS A 350 14.75 5.71 -46.04
CA HIS A 350 13.98 6.91 -46.38
C HIS A 350 14.90 8.16 -46.42
N GLN A 351 14.71 9.02 -47.44
CA GLN A 351 15.42 10.26 -47.58
C GLN A 351 14.41 11.39 -47.75
N TYR A 352 14.48 12.41 -46.92
CA TYR A 352 13.68 13.63 -47.06
C TYR A 352 14.27 14.48 -48.22
N ARG A 353 13.47 14.74 -49.25
CA ARG A 353 13.89 15.50 -50.46
C ARG A 353 13.40 16.93 -50.44
N ASP A 354 12.40 17.25 -49.68
CA ASP A 354 11.84 18.58 -49.48
C ASP A 354 11.95 19.00 -48.02
N GLU A 355 12.11 20.30 -47.81
CA GLU A 355 12.31 20.89 -46.50
C GLU A 355 11.06 20.81 -45.61
N GLU A 356 9.85 20.87 -46.19
CA GLU A 356 8.61 20.88 -45.42
C GLU A 356 8.37 19.54 -44.72
N SER A 357 8.53 18.44 -45.49
CA SER A 357 8.38 17.10 -44.89
C SER A 357 9.48 16.79 -43.86
N PHE A 358 10.71 17.28 -44.09
CA PHE A 358 11.78 17.16 -43.10
C PHE A 358 11.50 17.96 -41.84
N LYS A 359 11.11 19.24 -41.96
CA LYS A 359 10.74 20.10 -40.81
C LYS A 359 9.57 19.52 -40.01
N ALA A 360 8.57 18.96 -40.69
CA ALA A 360 7.46 18.30 -40.06
C ALA A 360 7.90 17.06 -39.26
N ALA A 361 8.77 16.22 -39.82
CA ALA A 361 9.33 15.07 -39.15
C ALA A 361 10.20 15.46 -37.94
N LEU A 362 11.03 16.48 -38.07
CA LEU A 362 11.83 17.01 -36.96
C LEU A 362 10.94 17.55 -35.84
N ALA A 363 9.91 18.33 -36.16
CA ALA A 363 8.96 18.86 -35.21
C ALA A 363 8.23 17.72 -34.46
N ALA A 364 7.82 16.67 -35.20
CA ALA A 364 7.19 15.49 -34.60
C ALA A 364 8.09 14.77 -33.56
N VAL A 365 9.39 14.64 -33.86
CA VAL A 365 10.35 14.05 -32.90
C VAL A 365 10.51 14.94 -31.67
N ILE A 366 10.64 16.27 -31.86
CA ILE A 366 10.77 17.24 -30.77
C ILE A 366 9.53 17.20 -29.86
N GLU A 367 8.34 17.16 -30.44
CA GLU A 367 7.07 17.06 -29.71
C GLU A 367 6.91 15.73 -28.99
N LYS A 368 7.15 14.60 -29.67
CA LYS A 368 7.12 13.25 -29.13
C LYS A 368 7.96 13.13 -27.85
N HIS A 369 9.16 13.69 -27.85
CA HIS A 369 10.05 13.65 -26.69
C HIS A 369 9.89 14.85 -25.75
N LYS A 370 9.03 15.82 -26.07
CA LYS A 370 8.81 17.05 -25.28
C LYS A 370 10.12 17.77 -24.96
N VAL A 371 10.93 18.06 -25.99
CA VAL A 371 12.25 18.69 -25.87
C VAL A 371 12.36 19.97 -26.68
N ALA A 372 11.26 20.66 -26.94
CA ALA A 372 11.21 21.93 -27.67
C ALA A 372 12.13 22.97 -27.02
N GLY A 373 12.97 23.63 -27.85
CA GLY A 373 13.95 24.64 -27.42
C GLY A 373 15.16 24.11 -26.64
N LEU A 374 15.22 22.80 -26.34
CA LEU A 374 16.31 22.18 -25.56
C LEU A 374 17.41 21.57 -26.42
N LEU A 375 17.11 21.37 -27.71
CA LEU A 375 18.06 20.91 -28.71
C LEU A 375 18.15 21.94 -29.85
N GLU A 376 19.36 22.23 -30.31
CA GLU A 376 19.69 23.03 -31.47
C GLU A 376 20.08 22.07 -32.59
N VAL A 377 19.31 22.07 -33.69
CA VAL A 377 19.51 21.17 -34.81
C VAL A 377 19.96 21.97 -36.02
N GLU A 378 21.18 21.73 -36.48
CA GLU A 378 21.73 22.28 -37.70
C GLU A 378 21.56 21.24 -38.82
N TRP A 379 20.95 21.63 -39.93
CA TRP A 379 20.73 20.77 -41.07
C TRP A 379 20.86 21.59 -42.37
N GLU A 380 21.14 20.91 -43.47
CA GLU A 380 21.26 21.54 -44.80
C GLU A 380 20.63 20.65 -45.85
N VAL A 381 20.38 21.23 -47.03
CA VAL A 381 19.97 20.50 -48.24
C VAL A 381 21.20 20.21 -49.07
N GLU A 382 21.58 18.97 -49.20
CA GLU A 382 22.61 18.51 -50.11
C GLU A 382 22.01 18.22 -51.47
N GLU A 383 22.68 18.77 -52.56
CA GLU A 383 22.33 18.47 -53.93
C GLU A 383 23.40 17.57 -54.54
N GLN A 384 22.97 16.43 -55.03
CA GLN A 384 23.85 15.51 -55.76
C GLN A 384 23.41 15.46 -57.22
N LYS A 385 24.28 15.84 -58.12
CA LYS A 385 24.07 15.73 -59.56
C LYS A 385 24.44 14.34 -60.05
N GLU A 386 23.49 13.62 -60.59
CA GLU A 386 23.66 12.28 -61.17
C GLU A 386 23.34 12.35 -62.67
N THR A 387 24.26 11.92 -63.50
CA THR A 387 24.03 11.85 -64.94
C THR A 387 23.47 10.47 -65.30
N ARG A 388 22.23 10.40 -65.77
CA ARG A 388 21.62 9.16 -66.25
C ARG A 388 21.45 9.16 -67.77
N LEU A 389 21.69 8.01 -68.38
CA LEU A 389 21.44 7.79 -69.82
C LEU A 389 19.91 7.73 -70.06
N VAL A 390 19.47 8.41 -71.15
CA VAL A 390 18.05 8.43 -71.52
C VAL A 390 17.72 7.21 -72.39
N GLY A 391 16.64 6.46 -72.04
CA GLY A 391 16.11 5.31 -72.76
C GLY A 391 16.69 3.93 -72.35
N ARG A 392 16.19 2.84 -72.94
CA ARG A 392 16.63 1.45 -72.73
C ARG A 392 17.68 1.07 -73.78
N GLY A 393 18.78 0.41 -73.39
CA GLY A 393 19.84 -0.08 -74.33
C GLY A 393 21.24 0.03 -73.73
N ARG A 394 22.28 -0.52 -74.47
CA ARG A 394 23.69 -0.47 -74.07
C ARG A 394 24.24 0.98 -74.09
N ALA A 395 25.15 1.28 -73.14
CA ALA A 395 25.83 2.55 -73.08
C ALA A 395 26.71 2.79 -74.33
N GLY A 396 26.38 3.81 -75.18
CA GLY A 396 27.18 4.28 -76.37
C GLY A 396 27.59 5.72 -76.15
N VAL A 397 28.66 6.18 -76.92
CA VAL A 397 29.26 7.48 -76.72
C VAL A 397 28.31 8.63 -77.09
N ASP A 398 27.36 8.41 -78.01
CA ASP A 398 26.42 9.45 -78.50
C ASP A 398 25.07 9.44 -77.85
N ARG A 399 24.94 8.75 -76.75
CA ARG A 399 23.63 8.61 -76.06
C ARG A 399 23.32 9.83 -75.22
N PRO A 400 22.12 10.42 -75.37
CA PRO A 400 21.76 11.61 -74.58
C PRO A 400 21.77 11.30 -73.09
N ARG A 401 22.40 12.19 -72.36
CA ARG A 401 22.50 12.14 -70.92
C ARG A 401 21.59 13.21 -70.30
N ARG A 402 20.86 12.86 -69.26
CA ARG A 402 20.06 13.81 -68.47
C ARG A 402 20.71 13.97 -67.12
N GLU A 403 20.98 15.18 -66.72
CA GLU A 403 21.33 15.49 -65.32
C GLU A 403 20.08 15.41 -64.48
N ILE A 404 20.18 14.65 -63.42
CA ILE A 404 19.13 14.56 -62.37
C ILE A 404 19.76 15.13 -61.11
N VAL A 405 19.17 16.20 -60.60
CA VAL A 405 19.56 16.76 -59.31
C VAL A 405 18.76 16.03 -58.26
N LYS A 406 19.43 15.27 -57.42
CA LYS A 406 18.82 14.64 -56.23
C LYS A 406 19.07 15.55 -55.05
N ARG A 407 18.00 15.96 -54.39
CA ARG A 407 18.04 16.73 -53.14
C ARG A 407 17.82 15.81 -51.96
N ARG A 408 18.55 16.04 -50.86
CA ARG A 408 18.29 15.39 -49.56
C ARG A 408 18.55 16.36 -48.42
N CYS A 409 17.70 16.35 -47.39
CA CYS A 409 17.96 17.03 -46.15
C CYS A 409 18.92 16.18 -45.31
N VAL A 410 19.95 16.81 -44.72
CA VAL A 410 20.97 16.13 -43.91
C VAL A 410 21.15 16.88 -42.60
N VAL A 411 20.98 16.18 -41.47
CA VAL A 411 21.30 16.72 -40.15
C VAL A 411 22.83 16.75 -39.98
N LYS A 412 23.40 17.92 -39.83
CA LYS A 412 24.85 18.13 -39.61
C LYS A 412 25.21 18.02 -38.14
N SER A 413 24.44 18.67 -37.29
CA SER A 413 24.70 18.62 -35.86
C SER A 413 23.42 18.69 -35.05
N VAL A 414 23.45 18.04 -33.89
CA VAL A 414 22.41 18.14 -32.84
C VAL A 414 23.11 18.51 -31.55
N LYS A 415 22.99 19.76 -31.15
CA LYS A 415 23.62 20.30 -29.95
C LYS A 415 22.59 20.47 -28.81
N ARG A 416 23.05 20.36 -27.57
CA ARG A 416 22.23 20.64 -26.41
C ARG A 416 22.28 22.11 -26.06
N ASN A 417 21.12 22.78 -25.99
CA ASN A 417 21.03 24.14 -25.46
C ASN A 417 21.18 24.09 -23.94
N ARG A 418 22.44 24.26 -23.46
CA ARG A 418 22.76 24.13 -22.03
C ARG A 418 22.00 25.12 -21.15
N LYS A 419 21.79 26.36 -21.62
CA LYS A 419 21.07 27.41 -20.90
C LYS A 419 19.60 27.03 -20.74
N ALA A 420 18.93 26.63 -21.81
CA ALA A 420 17.54 26.21 -21.78
C ALA A 420 17.34 24.95 -20.94
N ILE A 421 18.24 23.97 -21.01
CA ILE A 421 18.20 22.75 -20.16
C ILE A 421 18.38 23.10 -18.70
N PHE A 422 19.28 24.02 -18.34
CA PHE A 422 19.44 24.48 -16.96
C PHE A 422 18.18 25.15 -16.43
N GLU A 423 17.57 26.08 -17.18
CA GLU A 423 16.33 26.74 -16.80
C GLU A 423 15.14 25.75 -16.69
N ALA A 424 15.04 24.81 -17.62
CA ALA A 424 14.07 23.73 -17.53
C ALA A 424 14.29 22.90 -16.26
N GLY A 425 15.56 22.60 -15.91
CA GLY A 425 15.93 21.86 -14.71
C GLY A 425 15.53 22.55 -13.40
N ARG A 426 15.62 23.89 -13.33
CA ARG A 426 15.18 24.68 -12.16
C ARG A 426 13.67 24.57 -11.90
N ARG A 427 12.88 24.32 -12.94
CA ARG A 427 11.41 24.19 -12.90
C ARG A 427 10.93 22.78 -12.56
N LEU A 428 11.82 21.80 -12.43
CA LEU A 428 11.46 20.42 -12.13
C LEU A 428 11.22 20.21 -10.63
N GLY A 429 10.46 19.15 -10.32
CA GLY A 429 10.30 18.66 -8.97
C GLY A 429 9.19 19.36 -8.14
N TRP A 430 8.47 20.31 -8.75
CA TRP A 430 7.35 20.97 -8.09
C TRP A 430 6.09 20.11 -8.09
N ARG A 431 5.39 20.14 -6.97
CA ARG A 431 4.03 19.61 -6.78
C ARG A 431 3.22 20.59 -5.97
N VAL A 432 1.91 20.52 -6.09
CA VAL A 432 0.97 21.30 -5.28
C VAL A 432 0.23 20.34 -4.36
N GLN A 433 0.24 20.61 -3.07
CA GLN A 433 -0.66 19.97 -2.11
C GLN A 433 -1.78 20.95 -1.75
N LEU A 434 -2.95 20.40 -1.44
CA LEU A 434 -4.13 21.13 -0.99
C LEU A 434 -4.39 20.73 0.45
N SER A 435 -4.60 21.72 1.32
CA SER A 435 -4.94 21.49 2.73
C SER A 435 -5.84 22.59 3.27
N ASN A 436 -6.75 22.23 4.18
CA ASN A 436 -7.48 23.18 5.02
C ASN A 436 -7.03 23.07 6.49
N ALA A 437 -5.87 22.44 6.75
CA ALA A 437 -5.33 22.38 8.10
C ALA A 437 -5.14 23.79 8.68
N PRO A 438 -5.31 23.99 10.02
CA PRO A 438 -5.16 25.28 10.68
C PRO A 438 -3.80 25.95 10.40
N GLU A 439 -3.73 27.26 10.57
CA GLU A 439 -2.52 28.04 10.26
C GLU A 439 -1.32 27.71 11.16
N ASP A 440 -1.57 27.26 12.39
CA ASP A 440 -0.57 26.78 13.34
C ASP A 440 0.08 25.45 12.92
N VAL A 441 -0.56 24.70 12.03
CA VAL A 441 0.04 23.52 11.42
C VAL A 441 0.98 23.93 10.30
N SER A 442 2.28 23.85 10.54
CA SER A 442 3.31 24.30 9.59
C SER A 442 3.31 23.50 8.27
N LEU A 443 3.85 24.13 7.20
CA LEU A 443 4.13 23.43 5.94
C LEU A 443 5.01 22.19 6.15
N GLN A 444 6.00 22.27 7.05
CA GLN A 444 6.87 21.15 7.40
C GLN A 444 6.05 19.99 7.98
N THR A 445 5.11 20.28 8.89
CA THR A 445 4.21 19.28 9.49
C THR A 445 3.33 18.62 8.44
N CYS A 446 2.70 19.39 7.54
CA CYS A 446 1.91 18.85 6.44
C CYS A 446 2.74 17.92 5.55
N VAL A 447 3.96 18.32 5.18
CA VAL A 447 4.86 17.51 4.35
C VAL A 447 5.24 16.22 5.06
N ASN A 448 5.50 16.25 6.36
CA ASN A 448 5.81 15.05 7.15
C ASN A 448 4.62 14.08 7.17
N HIS A 449 3.40 14.58 7.44
CA HIS A 449 2.18 13.77 7.39
C HIS A 449 1.96 13.16 5.99
N TYR A 450 2.10 13.95 4.92
CA TYR A 450 1.94 13.41 3.57
C TYR A 450 2.99 12.32 3.26
N ARG A 451 4.24 12.55 3.64
CA ARG A 451 5.32 11.56 3.43
C ARG A 451 5.15 10.29 4.26
N ALA A 452 4.44 10.35 5.37
CA ALA A 452 4.15 9.18 6.20
C ALA A 452 3.17 8.17 5.56
N ASN A 453 2.60 8.49 4.39
CA ASN A 453 1.64 7.62 3.67
C ASN A 453 2.21 6.21 3.36
N TRP A 454 3.54 6.07 3.21
CA TRP A 454 4.18 4.77 3.01
C TRP A 454 3.85 3.74 4.11
N ARG A 455 3.51 4.20 5.32
CA ARG A 455 3.09 3.31 6.42
C ARG A 455 1.74 2.65 6.11
N GLY A 456 0.82 3.39 5.49
CA GLY A 456 -0.43 2.83 4.95
C GLY A 456 -0.19 1.86 3.80
N GLU A 457 0.68 2.23 2.85
CA GLU A 457 1.06 1.38 1.72
C GLU A 457 1.70 0.06 2.18
N ARG A 458 2.43 0.07 3.30
CA ARG A 458 3.01 -1.14 3.88
C ARG A 458 1.95 -2.18 4.28
N ASN A 459 0.73 -1.76 4.65
CA ASN A 459 -0.37 -2.69 4.92
C ASN A 459 -0.78 -3.47 3.68
N TYR A 460 -0.74 -2.82 2.50
CA TYR A 460 -1.00 -3.53 1.24
C TYR A 460 0.11 -4.50 0.87
N ASN A 461 1.36 -4.17 1.20
CA ASN A 461 2.48 -5.09 1.04
C ASN A 461 2.34 -6.31 1.96
N ARG A 462 1.85 -6.15 3.21
CA ARG A 462 1.53 -7.27 4.11
C ARG A 462 0.38 -8.11 3.55
N LEU A 463 -0.71 -7.45 3.12
CA LEU A 463 -1.88 -8.14 2.58
C LEU A 463 -1.56 -9.00 1.36
N LYS A 464 -0.67 -8.53 0.48
CA LYS A 464 -0.28 -9.21 -0.76
C LYS A 464 0.93 -10.14 -0.60
N GLY A 465 1.75 -9.89 0.40
CA GLY A 465 2.93 -10.69 0.71
C GLY A 465 2.65 -11.84 1.67
N GLU A 466 3.68 -12.66 1.90
CA GLU A 466 3.60 -13.69 2.95
C GLU A 466 3.56 -13.04 4.35
N PRO A 467 2.85 -13.69 5.31
CA PRO A 467 2.15 -14.97 5.18
C PRO A 467 0.71 -14.86 4.64
N ILE A 468 0.17 -13.66 4.46
CA ILE A 468 -1.26 -13.43 4.16
C ILE A 468 -1.59 -13.79 2.70
N GLY A 469 -0.86 -13.22 1.72
CA GLY A 469 -0.91 -13.59 0.32
C GLY A 469 -2.30 -13.59 -0.33
N ILE A 470 -3.06 -12.47 -0.26
CA ILE A 470 -4.42 -12.41 -0.80
C ILE A 470 -4.53 -12.78 -2.30
N ASP A 471 -3.49 -12.51 -3.07
CA ASP A 471 -3.48 -12.76 -4.52
C ASP A 471 -2.83 -14.10 -4.86
N PRO A 472 -3.46 -14.95 -5.67
CA PRO A 472 -4.80 -14.80 -6.24
C PRO A 472 -5.92 -15.28 -5.29
N ILE A 473 -7.07 -14.61 -5.33
CA ILE A 473 -8.25 -15.03 -4.57
C ILE A 473 -8.84 -16.30 -5.21
N PHE A 474 -9.06 -17.36 -4.41
CA PHE A 474 -9.55 -18.65 -4.87
C PHE A 474 -11.05 -18.89 -4.58
N VAL A 475 -11.61 -18.30 -3.53
CA VAL A 475 -13.04 -18.41 -3.23
C VAL A 475 -13.88 -17.76 -4.31
N ARG A 476 -15.02 -18.37 -4.69
CA ARG A 476 -15.79 -17.97 -5.88
C ARG A 476 -17.06 -17.19 -5.58
N ASN A 477 -17.62 -17.33 -4.39
CA ASN A 477 -18.84 -16.65 -3.99
C ASN A 477 -18.50 -15.22 -3.53
N ASP A 478 -19.20 -14.21 -4.04
CA ASP A 478 -18.94 -12.80 -3.74
C ASP A 478 -18.95 -12.49 -2.24
N ASP A 479 -19.92 -13.02 -1.48
CA ASP A 479 -19.96 -12.87 -0.03
C ASP A 479 -18.70 -13.47 0.60
N GLN A 480 -18.25 -14.65 0.16
CA GLN A 480 -17.04 -15.27 0.69
C GLN A 480 -15.77 -14.51 0.28
N ILE A 481 -15.73 -13.92 -0.91
CA ILE A 481 -14.62 -13.06 -1.37
C ILE A 481 -14.49 -11.83 -0.46
N ILE A 482 -15.60 -11.15 -0.20
CA ILE A 482 -15.64 -9.99 0.69
C ILE A 482 -15.23 -10.41 2.12
N GLY A 483 -15.81 -11.49 2.63
CA GLY A 483 -15.53 -12.00 3.97
C GLY A 483 -14.07 -12.43 4.15
N LEU A 484 -13.48 -13.10 3.16
CA LEU A 484 -12.06 -13.45 3.18
C LEU A 484 -11.18 -12.19 3.19
N THR A 485 -11.49 -11.22 2.33
CA THR A 485 -10.76 -9.95 2.32
C THR A 485 -10.81 -9.26 3.68
N ASN A 486 -11.99 -9.22 4.32
CA ASN A 486 -12.16 -8.67 5.66
C ASN A 486 -11.35 -9.44 6.70
N LEU A 487 -11.41 -10.79 6.68
CA LEU A 487 -10.59 -11.66 7.55
C LEU A 487 -9.09 -11.34 7.41
N LEU A 488 -8.59 -11.26 6.19
CA LEU A 488 -7.17 -10.99 5.94
C LEU A 488 -6.75 -9.59 6.39
N THR A 489 -7.66 -8.60 6.42
CA THR A 489 -7.34 -7.28 7.00
C THR A 489 -7.18 -7.33 8.52
N ILE A 490 -7.78 -8.31 9.22
CA ILE A 490 -7.50 -8.53 10.65
C ILE A 490 -6.06 -9.05 10.82
N ALA A 491 -5.63 -10.01 9.99
CA ALA A 491 -4.25 -10.50 9.99
C ALA A 491 -3.22 -9.35 9.76
N VAL A 492 -3.49 -8.42 8.83
CA VAL A 492 -2.67 -7.21 8.63
C VAL A 492 -2.56 -6.38 9.91
N ARG A 493 -3.65 -6.22 10.68
CA ARG A 493 -3.65 -5.49 11.96
C ARG A 493 -2.77 -6.20 12.99
N VAL A 494 -2.87 -7.52 13.08
CA VAL A 494 -2.05 -8.35 13.98
C VAL A 494 -0.57 -8.19 13.67
N GLU A 495 -0.16 -8.33 12.41
CA GLU A 495 1.24 -8.11 12.01
C GLU A 495 1.72 -6.70 12.32
N ASN A 496 0.88 -5.68 12.06
CA ASN A 496 1.23 -4.30 12.35
C ASN A 496 1.48 -4.10 13.85
N LEU A 497 0.60 -4.62 14.71
CA LEU A 497 0.76 -4.53 16.16
C LEU A 497 2.03 -5.22 16.65
N ILE A 498 2.32 -6.42 16.17
CA ILE A 498 3.54 -7.14 16.51
C ILE A 498 4.77 -6.27 16.18
N GLU A 499 4.85 -5.73 14.96
CA GLU A 499 5.98 -4.92 14.53
C GLU A 499 6.12 -3.64 15.35
N VAL A 500 5.03 -2.90 15.55
CA VAL A 500 5.05 -1.61 16.24
C VAL A 500 5.39 -1.78 17.71
N GLN A 501 4.78 -2.74 18.40
CA GLN A 501 5.01 -2.94 19.83
C GLN A 501 6.42 -3.45 20.12
N VAL A 502 6.89 -4.43 19.33
CA VAL A 502 8.24 -4.97 19.50
C VAL A 502 9.29 -3.91 19.19
N ALA A 503 9.15 -3.15 18.09
CA ALA A 503 10.09 -2.08 17.77
C ALA A 503 10.15 -1.04 18.89
N ARG A 504 9.01 -0.61 19.45
CA ARG A 504 8.98 0.34 20.57
C ARG A 504 9.63 -0.23 21.84
N GLY A 505 9.34 -1.48 22.17
CA GLY A 505 9.95 -2.13 23.32
C GLY A 505 11.47 -2.20 23.20
N LEU A 506 11.97 -2.60 22.02
CA LEU A 506 13.40 -2.67 21.74
C LEU A 506 14.08 -1.29 21.84
N GLN A 507 13.46 -0.27 21.23
CA GLN A 507 13.98 1.11 21.29
C GLN A 507 14.01 1.67 22.70
N SER A 508 12.94 1.46 23.49
CA SER A 508 12.88 1.93 24.88
C SER A 508 13.97 1.33 25.77
N GLU A 509 14.42 0.13 25.45
CA GLU A 509 15.46 -0.60 26.17
C GLU A 509 16.85 -0.54 25.47
N SER A 510 16.95 0.17 24.32
CA SER A 510 18.17 0.21 23.50
C SER A 510 18.70 -1.17 23.15
N LYS A 511 17.78 -2.10 22.83
CA LYS A 511 18.07 -3.51 22.47
C LYS A 511 17.85 -3.76 21.00
N GLU A 512 18.50 -4.84 20.52
CA GLU A 512 18.30 -5.40 19.18
C GLU A 512 17.99 -6.90 19.28
N ILE A 513 17.18 -7.40 18.36
CA ILE A 513 16.97 -8.83 18.17
C ILE A 513 17.97 -9.34 17.13
N LYS A 514 18.67 -10.43 17.47
CA LYS A 514 19.59 -11.17 16.58
C LYS A 514 19.01 -12.55 16.25
N GLY A 515 19.51 -13.17 15.19
CA GLY A 515 19.09 -14.53 14.79
C GLY A 515 17.78 -14.58 13.99
N LEU A 516 17.21 -13.44 13.60
CA LEU A 516 15.98 -13.40 12.78
C LEU A 516 16.22 -13.83 11.31
N TYR A 517 17.41 -13.64 10.80
CA TYR A 517 17.70 -13.84 9.38
C TYR A 517 18.53 -15.09 9.16
N ALA A 518 18.04 -16.01 8.32
CA ALA A 518 18.77 -17.21 7.94
C ALA A 518 20.12 -16.84 7.31
N GLY A 519 21.19 -17.52 7.74
CA GLY A 519 22.55 -17.24 7.26
C GLY A 519 23.22 -15.97 7.83
N LEU A 520 22.50 -15.17 8.64
CA LEU A 520 23.01 -13.94 9.23
C LEU A 520 22.74 -13.89 10.74
N PRO A 521 23.28 -14.81 11.56
CA PRO A 521 22.91 -14.95 12.97
C PRO A 521 23.26 -13.71 13.82
N ASN A 522 24.28 -12.97 13.44
CA ASN A 522 24.75 -11.78 14.18
C ASN A 522 24.10 -10.47 13.73
N LYS A 523 23.28 -10.49 12.67
CA LYS A 523 22.58 -9.29 12.21
C LYS A 523 21.51 -8.92 13.22
N GLY A 524 21.70 -7.81 13.94
CA GLY A 524 20.73 -7.21 14.84
C GLY A 524 19.77 -6.28 14.14
N THR A 525 18.59 -6.07 14.73
CA THR A 525 17.62 -5.04 14.33
C THR A 525 16.77 -4.65 15.54
N ASP A 526 16.48 -3.35 15.64
CA ASP A 526 15.52 -2.75 16.58
C ASP A 526 14.14 -2.51 15.95
N HIS A 527 14.01 -2.83 14.63
CA HIS A 527 12.76 -2.75 13.87
C HIS A 527 12.48 -4.09 13.13
N PRO A 528 12.24 -5.19 13.87
CA PRO A 528 11.95 -6.46 13.24
C PRO A 528 10.58 -6.44 12.56
N THR A 529 10.44 -7.15 11.43
CA THR A 529 9.14 -7.41 10.83
C THR A 529 8.46 -8.60 11.51
N ALA A 530 7.12 -8.60 11.58
CA ALA A 530 6.34 -9.74 12.09
C ALA A 530 6.73 -11.03 11.35
N VAL A 531 6.77 -10.98 10.02
CA VAL A 531 7.18 -12.09 9.16
C VAL A 531 8.56 -12.65 9.53
N ALA A 532 9.55 -11.79 9.80
CA ALA A 532 10.90 -12.24 10.15
C ALA A 532 10.91 -12.95 11.51
N MET A 533 10.13 -12.45 12.48
CA MET A 533 10.00 -13.06 13.80
C MET A 533 9.28 -14.41 13.73
N LEU A 534 8.13 -14.49 13.06
CA LEU A 534 7.36 -15.72 12.89
C LEU A 534 8.20 -16.79 12.16
N LYS A 535 8.87 -16.43 11.06
CA LYS A 535 9.81 -17.34 10.36
C LYS A 535 10.99 -17.76 11.22
N ALA A 536 11.45 -16.92 12.16
CA ALA A 536 12.53 -17.31 13.07
C ALA A 536 12.04 -18.29 14.14
N ILE A 537 10.82 -18.14 14.63
CA ILE A 537 10.17 -19.10 15.53
C ILE A 537 9.96 -20.44 14.81
N ASP A 538 9.46 -20.41 13.60
CA ASP A 538 9.24 -21.60 12.77
C ASP A 538 10.51 -22.41 12.57
N ARG A 539 11.63 -21.76 12.21
CA ARG A 539 12.93 -22.41 12.05
C ARG A 539 13.49 -23.04 13.32
N LYS A 540 12.96 -22.68 14.51
CA LYS A 540 13.36 -23.31 15.78
C LYS A 540 12.66 -24.63 16.03
N GLU A 541 11.63 -24.96 15.22
CA GLU A 541 10.86 -26.19 15.36
C GLU A 541 10.41 -26.45 16.80
N ILE A 542 9.84 -25.40 17.45
CA ILE A 542 9.41 -25.49 18.83
C ILE A 542 8.34 -26.58 18.96
N THR A 543 8.64 -27.62 19.77
CA THR A 543 7.77 -28.77 19.98
C THR A 543 7.51 -29.00 21.48
N LEU A 544 6.30 -29.47 21.79
CA LEU A 544 5.94 -30.02 23.09
C LEU A 544 5.95 -31.54 22.99
N THR A 545 6.84 -32.17 23.73
CA THR A 545 6.95 -33.64 23.81
C THR A 545 6.23 -34.15 25.06
N ARG A 546 5.22 -34.97 24.86
CA ARG A 546 4.53 -35.70 25.91
C ARG A 546 5.20 -37.07 26.07
N VAL A 547 5.66 -37.35 27.26
CA VAL A 547 6.29 -38.62 27.66
C VAL A 547 5.35 -39.36 28.61
N GLU A 548 4.91 -40.54 28.21
CA GLU A 548 4.09 -41.43 29.05
C GLU A 548 4.90 -42.69 29.37
N PHE A 549 5.08 -42.94 30.64
CA PHE A 549 5.82 -44.12 31.13
C PHE A 549 5.27 -44.56 32.51
N ASN A 550 4.90 -45.81 32.62
CA ASN A 550 4.36 -46.41 33.88
C ASN A 550 3.21 -45.56 34.50
N GLY A 551 2.28 -45.10 33.70
CA GLY A 551 1.14 -44.28 34.15
C GLY A 551 1.50 -42.85 34.57
N GLN A 552 2.76 -42.42 34.41
CA GLN A 552 3.16 -41.04 34.64
C GLN A 552 3.28 -40.30 33.30
N THR A 553 2.76 -39.06 33.26
CA THR A 553 2.87 -38.17 32.12
C THR A 553 3.75 -36.99 32.48
N SER A 554 4.74 -36.70 31.66
CA SER A 554 5.54 -35.47 31.73
C SER A 554 5.54 -34.74 30.39
N LEU A 555 5.64 -33.40 30.42
CA LEU A 555 5.64 -32.53 29.26
C LEU A 555 6.96 -31.79 29.18
N HIS A 556 7.60 -31.81 28.02
CA HIS A 556 8.88 -31.18 27.76
C HIS A 556 8.79 -30.28 26.55
N LEU A 557 9.18 -29.03 26.71
CA LEU A 557 9.22 -28.04 25.63
C LEU A 557 10.66 -27.94 25.10
N SER A 558 10.81 -27.89 23.78
CA SER A 558 12.11 -27.63 23.17
C SER A 558 12.62 -26.21 23.46
N PRO A 559 13.95 -25.93 23.35
CA PRO A 559 14.50 -24.62 23.66
C PRO A 559 13.86 -23.50 22.84
N LEU A 560 13.54 -22.39 23.49
CA LEU A 560 12.96 -21.19 22.87
C LEU A 560 14.07 -20.27 22.33
N PRO A 561 13.76 -19.38 21.38
CA PRO A 561 14.63 -18.26 21.07
C PRO A 561 14.82 -17.34 22.28
N ASP A 562 16.06 -16.90 22.54
CA ASP A 562 16.39 -16.07 23.72
C ASP A 562 15.60 -14.76 23.77
N TRP A 563 15.24 -14.21 22.62
CA TRP A 563 14.49 -12.97 22.49
C TRP A 563 12.96 -13.14 22.66
N LEU A 564 12.44 -14.36 22.61
CA LEU A 564 10.97 -14.60 22.63
C LEU A 564 10.29 -14.13 23.92
N PRO A 565 10.84 -14.30 25.12
CA PRO A 565 10.24 -13.77 26.36
C PRO A 565 10.12 -12.23 26.35
N ASP A 566 11.10 -11.51 25.79
CA ASP A 566 11.03 -10.05 25.64
C ASP A 566 9.93 -9.65 24.64
N VAL A 567 9.81 -10.34 23.51
CA VAL A 567 8.74 -10.10 22.52
C VAL A 567 7.37 -10.31 23.14
N LEU A 568 7.15 -11.39 23.91
CA LEU A 568 5.89 -11.63 24.62
C LEU A 568 5.58 -10.46 25.55
N ARG A 569 6.54 -10.02 26.35
CA ARG A 569 6.40 -8.89 27.27
C ARG A 569 6.04 -7.58 26.53
N TYR A 570 6.70 -7.28 25.41
CA TYR A 570 6.38 -6.09 24.59
C TYR A 570 4.96 -6.15 24.03
N LEU A 571 4.46 -7.34 23.76
CA LEU A 571 3.09 -7.60 23.32
C LEU A 571 2.09 -7.69 24.46
N HIS A 572 2.50 -7.40 25.71
CA HIS A 572 1.69 -7.53 26.93
C HIS A 572 1.26 -8.96 27.23
N LEU A 573 1.92 -9.96 26.67
CA LEU A 573 1.71 -11.38 26.95
C LEU A 573 2.62 -11.84 28.08
N SER A 574 2.22 -12.92 28.81
CA SER A 574 3.09 -13.51 29.82
C SER A 574 4.41 -13.98 29.22
N PRO A 575 5.57 -13.56 29.76
CA PRO A 575 6.87 -14.08 29.33
C PRO A 575 7.00 -15.61 29.52
N THR A 576 6.19 -16.20 30.41
CA THR A 576 6.18 -17.65 30.68
C THR A 576 5.17 -18.41 29.84
N LEU A 577 4.46 -17.78 28.92
CA LEU A 577 3.37 -18.33 28.09
C LEU A 577 3.72 -19.72 27.51
N TYR A 578 4.92 -19.86 26.97
CA TYR A 578 5.39 -21.14 26.43
C TYR A 578 5.79 -22.14 27.53
N ALA A 579 6.47 -21.67 28.59
CA ALA A 579 6.88 -22.52 29.70
C ALA A 579 5.68 -23.11 30.44
N ASP A 580 4.58 -22.38 30.50
CA ASP A 580 3.35 -22.83 31.15
C ASP A 580 2.68 -24.02 30.43
N LEU A 581 3.04 -24.27 29.16
CA LEU A 581 2.65 -25.48 28.43
C LEU A 581 3.23 -26.76 29.02
N GLN A 582 4.28 -26.70 29.84
CA GLN A 582 4.85 -27.87 30.52
C GLN A 582 4.11 -28.25 31.80
N LYS A 583 3.23 -27.39 32.31
CA LYS A 583 2.44 -27.67 33.53
C LYS A 583 1.29 -28.60 33.19
N ASN A 584 1.08 -29.63 34.00
CA ASN A 584 -0.03 -30.57 33.85
C ASN A 584 -1.40 -30.00 34.31
N SER A 585 -1.45 -28.76 34.80
CA SER A 585 -2.68 -28.06 35.17
C SER A 585 -3.37 -27.45 33.94
N ALA A 586 -4.67 -27.21 34.06
CA ALA A 586 -5.40 -26.43 33.04
C ALA A 586 -4.70 -25.10 32.82
N PHE A 587 -4.58 -24.71 31.54
CA PHE A 587 -3.92 -23.47 31.16
C PHE A 587 -4.80 -22.29 31.64
N ASP A 588 -4.22 -21.42 32.45
CA ASP A 588 -4.97 -20.28 33.00
C ASP A 588 -5.09 -19.19 31.94
N ILE A 589 -6.28 -19.03 31.38
CA ILE A 589 -6.57 -18.01 30.36
C ILE A 589 -6.34 -16.58 30.91
N SER A 590 -6.37 -16.37 32.23
CA SER A 590 -6.08 -15.07 32.87
C SER A 590 -4.64 -14.59 32.60
N ILE A 591 -3.75 -15.47 32.18
CA ILE A 591 -2.37 -15.15 31.72
C ILE A 591 -2.38 -14.18 30.51
N PHE A 592 -3.47 -14.12 29.76
CA PHE A 592 -3.64 -13.20 28.63
C PHE A 592 -4.12 -11.79 29.05
N GLY A 593 -3.99 -11.42 30.35
CA GLY A 593 -4.10 -10.03 30.77
C GLY A 593 -5.54 -9.51 30.99
N LYS A 594 -6.48 -10.39 31.30
CA LYS A 594 -7.83 -9.99 31.77
C LYS A 594 -8.03 -10.31 33.24
#